data_cbf4bd3121ae178901618af16b7b284b
#
_entry.id   cbf4bd3121ae178901618af16b7b284b
#
_cell.length_a   1.000
_cell.length_b   1.000
_cell.length_c   1.000
_cell.angle_alpha   90.00
_cell.angle_beta   90.00
_cell.angle_gamma   90.00
#
_symmetry.space_group_name_H-M   'P 1'
#
loop_
_entity.id
_entity.type
_entity.pdbx_description
1 polymer ?
#
loop_
_entity_poly.entity_id
_entity_poly.type
_entity_poly.pdbx_seq_one_letter_code
_entity_poly.pdbx_strand_id
1 'polypeptide(L)'
;MIRIALIGSRELEQKPEYQQDIKLCYKVCYRLAELGVTMTSGLCALGMDGIAQKAYSQAILDGKAVLEQMEVYVKDEYEIKRSPLPNKHVARVRNPELIQATLELASSVHPAWHRCNEWARGMHSRNCHQVLGYDLQSPVDAVITWTPNGNIQGGTSTALRLAIKKGIPVFNLGVYDKTMVLAAIKELLLLKGVIHSAKALPPIYCLR
;
A
#
# COMPACT_ATOMS: atom_id res chain seq x y z
N MET A 1 -3.86 -16.83 -3.27
CA MET A 1 -2.70 -15.94 -3.01
C MET A 1 -3.24 -14.68 -2.34
N ILE A 2 -2.69 -14.27 -1.20
CA ILE A 2 -3.15 -13.06 -0.49
C ILE A 2 -2.58 -11.80 -1.16
N ARG A 3 -3.40 -10.77 -1.28
CA ARG A 3 -3.04 -9.46 -1.86
C ARG A 3 -3.26 -8.37 -0.83
N ILE A 4 -2.27 -7.52 -0.59
CA ILE A 4 -2.32 -6.43 0.39
C ILE A 4 -1.90 -5.12 -0.28
N ALA A 5 -2.74 -4.08 -0.14
CA ALA A 5 -2.35 -2.74 -0.55
C ALA A 5 -1.39 -2.12 0.47
N LEU A 6 -0.21 -1.72 0.01
CA LEU A 6 0.83 -1.05 0.79
C LEU A 6 0.95 0.39 0.30
N ILE A 7 0.23 1.29 0.95
CA ILE A 7 0.04 2.68 0.52
C ILE A 7 0.08 3.62 1.72
N GLY A 8 0.50 4.86 1.55
CA GLY A 8 0.52 5.78 2.70
C GLY A 8 1.03 7.18 2.41
N SER A 9 1.15 7.98 3.46
CA SER A 9 1.56 9.37 3.37
C SER A 9 3.06 9.52 3.07
N ARG A 10 3.39 10.47 2.22
CA ARG A 10 4.78 10.88 1.94
C ARG A 10 5.45 11.56 3.14
N GLU A 11 4.68 12.07 4.09
CA GLU A 11 5.21 12.69 5.31
C GLU A 11 6.09 11.76 6.13
N LEU A 12 5.88 10.44 6.00
CA LEU A 12 6.68 9.43 6.66
C LEU A 12 8.20 9.62 6.48
N GLU A 13 8.64 9.99 5.27
CA GLU A 13 10.06 10.22 4.97
C GLU A 13 10.46 11.70 5.01
N GLN A 14 9.53 12.61 5.30
CA GLN A 14 9.80 14.06 5.33
C GLN A 14 10.18 14.59 6.71
N LYS A 15 9.93 13.83 7.77
CA LYS A 15 10.13 14.29 9.14
C LYS A 15 11.04 13.35 9.92
N PRO A 16 12.07 13.87 10.61
CA PRO A 16 13.04 13.07 11.37
C PRO A 16 12.42 12.21 12.48
N GLU A 17 11.33 12.68 13.10
CA GLU A 17 10.65 11.96 14.18
C GLU A 17 10.06 10.60 13.74
N TYR A 18 9.86 10.37 12.45
CA TYR A 18 9.27 9.12 11.92
C TYR A 18 10.30 8.06 11.55
N GLN A 19 11.59 8.22 11.90
CA GLN A 19 12.64 7.25 11.56
C GLN A 19 12.35 5.82 12.06
N GLN A 20 11.74 5.69 13.24
CA GLN A 20 11.35 4.38 13.76
C GLN A 20 10.19 3.78 12.97
N ASP A 21 9.26 4.62 12.52
CA ASP A 21 8.12 4.19 11.71
C ASP A 21 8.58 3.75 10.31
N ILE A 22 9.55 4.44 9.71
CA ILE A 22 10.18 4.03 8.45
C ILE A 22 10.77 2.62 8.58
N LYS A 23 11.56 2.37 9.65
CA LYS A 23 12.15 1.06 9.92
C LYS A 23 11.10 -0.02 10.13
N LEU A 24 10.02 0.30 10.84
CA LEU A 24 8.92 -0.62 11.08
C LEU A 24 8.20 -0.96 9.78
N CYS A 25 7.80 0.05 9.00
CA CYS A 25 7.12 -0.13 7.72
C CYS A 25 7.97 -0.99 6.77
N TYR A 26 9.28 -0.71 6.69
CA TYR A 26 10.19 -1.50 5.86
C TYR A 26 10.22 -2.97 6.30
N LYS A 27 10.37 -3.25 7.61
CA LYS A 27 10.39 -4.63 8.14
C LYS A 27 9.09 -5.36 7.87
N VAL A 28 7.94 -4.69 8.05
CA VAL A 28 6.62 -5.27 7.75
C VAL A 28 6.53 -5.63 6.27
N CYS A 29 6.87 -4.70 5.37
CA CYS A 29 6.83 -4.94 3.92
C CYS A 29 7.78 -6.05 3.48
N TYR A 30 9.01 -6.05 3.97
CA TYR A 30 9.99 -7.08 3.67
C TYR A 30 9.49 -8.47 4.12
N ARG A 31 8.92 -8.56 5.33
CA ARG A 31 8.39 -9.82 5.84
C ARG A 31 7.18 -10.32 5.05
N LEU A 32 6.30 -9.42 4.59
CA LEU A 32 5.19 -9.79 3.71
C LEU A 32 5.69 -10.36 2.38
N ALA A 33 6.76 -9.78 1.80
CA ALA A 33 7.39 -10.29 0.60
C ALA A 33 7.94 -11.72 0.81
N GLU A 34 8.69 -11.96 1.91
CA GLU A 34 9.18 -13.31 2.28
C GLU A 34 8.06 -14.33 2.46
N LEU A 35 6.89 -13.90 2.87
CA LEU A 35 5.72 -14.76 3.10
C LEU A 35 4.91 -15.03 1.82
N GLY A 36 5.36 -14.55 0.66
CA GLY A 36 4.66 -14.77 -0.61
C GLY A 36 3.42 -13.90 -0.81
N VAL A 37 3.27 -12.82 -0.03
CA VAL A 37 2.15 -11.87 -0.17
C VAL A 37 2.37 -11.02 -1.41
N THR A 38 1.34 -10.87 -2.24
CA THR A 38 1.35 -9.93 -3.36
C THR A 38 1.01 -8.53 -2.86
N MET A 39 1.90 -7.58 -3.09
CA MET A 39 1.60 -6.17 -2.80
C MET A 39 0.89 -5.49 -3.96
N THR A 40 -0.04 -4.59 -3.65
CA THR A 40 -0.49 -3.54 -4.57
C THR A 40 -0.07 -2.18 -4.05
N SER A 41 0.38 -1.28 -4.91
CA SER A 41 0.86 0.06 -4.50
C SER A 41 0.81 1.05 -5.66
N GLY A 42 1.17 2.30 -5.39
CA GLY A 42 1.47 3.30 -6.43
C GLY A 42 2.96 3.44 -6.68
N LEU A 43 3.34 4.14 -7.74
CA LEU A 43 4.75 4.39 -8.06
C LEU A 43 5.24 5.69 -7.40
N CYS A 44 4.85 5.94 -6.15
CA CYS A 44 5.38 7.05 -5.37
C CYS A 44 6.75 6.68 -4.81
N ALA A 45 7.74 7.55 -4.98
CA ALA A 45 9.10 7.30 -4.49
C ALA A 45 9.24 7.45 -2.97
N LEU A 46 8.31 8.18 -2.34
CA LEU A 46 8.32 8.49 -0.91
C LEU A 46 7.11 7.88 -0.19
N GLY A 47 7.23 7.78 1.13
CA GLY A 47 6.20 7.26 2.00
C GLY A 47 6.07 5.75 1.93
N MET A 48 4.93 5.23 2.37
CA MET A 48 4.71 3.78 2.44
C MET A 48 4.85 3.08 1.09
N ASP A 49 4.39 3.71 -0.01
CA ASP A 49 4.54 3.20 -1.38
C ASP A 49 6.01 2.94 -1.74
N GLY A 50 6.88 3.95 -1.54
CA GLY A 50 8.30 3.84 -1.84
C GLY A 50 9.02 2.84 -0.93
N ILE A 51 8.67 2.82 0.36
CA ILE A 51 9.22 1.88 1.34
C ILE A 51 8.85 0.44 0.96
N ALA A 52 7.59 0.20 0.59
CA ALA A 52 7.13 -1.13 0.18
C ALA A 52 7.89 -1.62 -1.06
N GLN A 53 8.04 -0.76 -2.07
CA GLN A 53 8.79 -1.13 -3.27
C GLN A 53 10.26 -1.41 -2.98
N LYS A 54 10.93 -0.60 -2.14
CA LYS A 54 12.31 -0.85 -1.71
C LYS A 54 12.44 -2.19 -0.97
N ALA A 55 11.50 -2.49 -0.06
CA ALA A 55 11.51 -3.72 0.74
C ALA A 55 11.28 -4.97 -0.13
N TYR A 56 10.31 -4.94 -1.04
CA TYR A 56 10.05 -6.04 -1.96
C TYR A 56 11.22 -6.25 -2.94
N SER A 57 11.79 -5.16 -3.48
CA SER A 57 12.99 -5.25 -4.32
C SER A 57 14.15 -5.91 -3.60
N GLN A 58 14.39 -5.55 -2.34
CA GLN A 58 15.44 -6.17 -1.56
C GLN A 58 15.16 -7.66 -1.29
N ALA A 59 13.91 -8.01 -0.96
CA ALA A 59 13.53 -9.41 -0.78
C ALA A 59 13.72 -10.25 -2.06
N ILE A 60 13.47 -9.65 -3.24
CA ILE A 60 13.72 -10.29 -4.53
C ILE A 60 15.22 -10.49 -4.75
N LEU A 61 16.05 -9.48 -4.49
CA LEU A 61 17.51 -9.58 -4.59
C LEU A 61 18.08 -10.62 -3.63
N ASP A 62 17.48 -10.77 -2.44
CA ASP A 62 17.87 -11.76 -1.44
C ASP A 62 17.36 -13.19 -1.78
N GLY A 63 16.66 -13.38 -2.90
CA GLY A 63 16.09 -14.67 -3.32
C GLY A 63 14.91 -15.15 -2.47
N LYS A 64 14.26 -14.25 -1.73
CA LYS A 64 13.16 -14.56 -0.80
C LYS A 64 11.78 -14.18 -1.33
N ALA A 65 11.71 -13.46 -2.43
CA ALA A 65 10.48 -13.06 -3.09
C ALA A 65 10.66 -13.10 -4.61
N VAL A 66 9.57 -13.00 -5.35
CA VAL A 66 9.56 -12.96 -6.81
C VAL A 66 8.87 -11.71 -7.33
N LEU A 67 9.19 -11.33 -8.57
CA LEU A 67 8.73 -10.09 -9.17
C LEU A 67 7.20 -10.03 -9.31
N GLU A 68 6.57 -11.17 -9.52
CA GLU A 68 5.13 -11.34 -9.67
C GLU A 68 4.34 -10.98 -8.40
N GLN A 69 5.03 -10.86 -7.26
CA GLN A 69 4.44 -10.36 -6.01
C GLN A 69 4.27 -8.84 -5.98
N MET A 70 4.66 -8.13 -7.04
CA MET A 70 4.54 -6.68 -7.11
C MET A 70 3.53 -6.24 -8.17
N GLU A 71 2.48 -5.55 -7.75
CA GLU A 71 1.53 -4.85 -8.61
C GLU A 71 1.57 -3.36 -8.31
N VAL A 72 2.19 -2.56 -9.18
CA VAL A 72 2.36 -1.12 -8.98
C VAL A 72 1.53 -0.36 -10.00
N TYR A 73 0.54 0.39 -9.55
CA TYR A 73 -0.35 1.14 -10.42
C TYR A 73 0.13 2.58 -10.62
N VAL A 74 0.12 3.03 -11.87
CA VAL A 74 0.48 4.39 -12.28
C VAL A 74 -0.68 5.06 -12.99
N LYS A 75 -0.66 6.39 -12.99
CA LYS A 75 -1.66 7.16 -13.72
C LYS A 75 -1.45 7.06 -15.24
N ASP A 76 -0.19 7.13 -15.67
CA ASP A 76 0.24 7.10 -17.07
C ASP A 76 1.69 6.66 -17.21
N GLU A 77 2.15 6.45 -18.44
CA GLU A 77 3.51 6.04 -18.73
C GLU A 77 4.57 7.10 -18.37
N TYR A 78 4.18 8.36 -18.27
CA TYR A 78 5.09 9.43 -17.87
C TYR A 78 5.56 9.26 -16.42
N GLU A 79 4.69 8.76 -15.53
CA GLU A 79 5.09 8.41 -14.16
C GLU A 79 6.18 7.33 -14.16
N ILE A 80 6.07 6.32 -15.04
CA ILE A 80 7.08 5.25 -15.17
C ILE A 80 8.45 5.83 -15.54
N LYS A 81 8.49 6.71 -16.55
CA LYS A 81 9.74 7.32 -17.04
C LYS A 81 10.44 8.15 -15.96
N ARG A 82 9.67 8.81 -15.11
CA ARG A 82 10.20 9.69 -14.04
C ARG A 82 10.51 8.99 -12.73
N SER A 83 10.09 7.75 -12.56
CA SER A 83 10.31 7.05 -11.30
C SER A 83 11.78 6.70 -11.11
N PRO A 84 12.38 7.04 -9.96
CA PRO A 84 13.71 6.57 -9.59
C PRO A 84 13.73 5.12 -9.08
N LEU A 85 12.56 4.52 -8.89
CA LEU A 85 12.45 3.20 -8.27
C LEU A 85 12.88 2.08 -9.22
N PRO A 86 13.62 1.07 -8.72
CA PRO A 86 14.17 0.00 -9.55
C PRO A 86 13.10 -0.90 -10.18
N ASN A 87 11.92 -0.97 -9.57
CA ASN A 87 10.82 -1.85 -10.02
C ASN A 87 9.80 -1.18 -10.92
N LYS A 88 10.15 -0.08 -11.56
CA LYS A 88 9.24 0.59 -12.51
C LYS A 88 8.75 -0.32 -13.65
N HIS A 89 9.45 -1.40 -13.94
CA HIS A 89 9.07 -2.40 -14.92
C HIS A 89 7.87 -3.28 -14.50
N VAL A 90 7.48 -3.29 -13.21
CA VAL A 90 6.24 -3.91 -12.74
C VAL A 90 5.06 -2.94 -12.71
N ALA A 91 5.30 -1.67 -13.07
CA ALA A 91 4.26 -0.66 -13.06
C ALA A 91 3.22 -0.91 -14.17
N ARG A 92 1.95 -0.78 -13.79
CA ARG A 92 0.79 -0.97 -14.66
C ARG A 92 0.08 0.36 -14.86
N VAL A 93 -0.03 0.81 -16.10
CA VAL A 93 -0.90 1.93 -16.45
C VAL A 93 -2.34 1.52 -16.15
N ARG A 94 -3.12 2.41 -15.54
CA ARG A 94 -4.51 2.07 -15.20
C ARG A 94 -5.32 1.71 -16.46
N ASN A 95 -6.27 0.82 -16.31
CA ASN A 95 -7.10 0.32 -17.38
C ASN A 95 -7.93 1.47 -18.01
N PRO A 96 -7.74 1.82 -19.31
CA PRO A 96 -8.43 2.92 -19.96
C PRO A 96 -9.95 2.72 -20.07
N GLU A 97 -10.41 1.48 -20.18
CA GLU A 97 -11.84 1.15 -20.29
C GLU A 97 -12.59 1.41 -18.97
N LEU A 98 -11.86 1.37 -17.84
CA LEU A 98 -12.41 1.56 -16.51
C LEU A 98 -12.11 2.95 -15.91
N ILE A 99 -11.52 3.86 -16.70
CA ILE A 99 -11.16 5.22 -16.20
C ILE A 99 -12.40 5.93 -15.64
N GLN A 100 -13.51 5.91 -16.35
CA GLN A 100 -14.73 6.58 -15.90
C GLN A 100 -15.25 5.96 -14.60
N ALA A 101 -15.29 4.64 -14.51
CA ALA A 101 -15.70 3.93 -13.30
C ALA A 101 -14.79 4.28 -12.10
N THR A 102 -13.47 4.39 -12.32
CA THR A 102 -12.56 4.80 -11.24
C THR A 102 -12.71 6.26 -10.82
N LEU A 103 -13.06 7.16 -11.74
CA LEU A 103 -13.39 8.56 -11.42
C LEU A 103 -14.66 8.64 -10.56
N GLU A 104 -15.69 7.88 -10.91
CA GLU A 104 -16.93 7.78 -10.13
C GLU A 104 -16.71 7.20 -8.75
N LEU A 105 -15.96 6.09 -8.65
CA LEU A 105 -15.57 5.50 -7.36
C LEU A 105 -14.80 6.49 -6.49
N ALA A 106 -13.79 7.16 -7.03
CA ALA A 106 -12.99 8.14 -6.31
C ALA A 106 -13.86 9.33 -5.85
N SER A 107 -14.74 9.84 -6.73
CA SER A 107 -15.64 10.95 -6.39
C SER A 107 -16.60 10.60 -5.27
N SER A 108 -17.06 9.35 -5.23
CA SER A 108 -18.02 8.88 -4.22
C SER A 108 -17.46 8.79 -2.80
N VAL A 109 -16.13 8.86 -2.63
CA VAL A 109 -15.46 8.76 -1.33
C VAL A 109 -14.56 9.96 -1.00
N HIS A 110 -14.25 10.81 -1.98
CA HIS A 110 -13.39 11.97 -1.76
C HIS A 110 -14.19 13.18 -1.27
N PRO A 111 -13.91 13.73 -0.08
CA PRO A 111 -14.76 14.74 0.57
C PRO A 111 -14.81 16.09 -0.15
N ALA A 112 -13.80 16.39 -0.97
CA ALA A 112 -13.68 17.66 -1.67
C ALA A 112 -13.37 17.45 -3.17
N TRP A 113 -14.05 16.50 -3.80
CA TRP A 113 -13.82 16.14 -5.21
C TRP A 113 -13.93 17.33 -6.17
N HIS A 114 -14.87 18.24 -5.91
CA HIS A 114 -15.07 19.44 -6.73
C HIS A 114 -13.86 20.39 -6.76
N ARG A 115 -12.97 20.31 -5.74
CA ARG A 115 -11.73 21.09 -5.67
C ARG A 115 -10.54 20.42 -6.36
N CYS A 116 -10.68 19.17 -6.76
CA CYS A 116 -9.60 18.45 -7.41
C CYS A 116 -9.46 18.90 -8.86
N ASN A 117 -8.26 19.31 -9.26
CA ASN A 117 -7.92 19.49 -10.65
C ASN A 117 -7.81 18.11 -11.36
N GLU A 118 -7.67 18.13 -12.69
CA GLU A 118 -7.63 16.90 -13.49
C GLU A 118 -6.48 15.96 -13.07
N TRP A 119 -5.31 16.50 -12.79
CA TRP A 119 -4.18 15.69 -12.33
C TRP A 119 -4.48 14.98 -11.02
N ALA A 120 -5.03 15.69 -10.04
CA ALA A 120 -5.41 15.12 -8.75
C ALA A 120 -6.50 14.05 -8.90
N ARG A 121 -7.53 14.32 -9.74
CA ARG A 121 -8.57 13.34 -10.06
C ARG A 121 -7.98 12.07 -10.67
N GLY A 122 -7.01 12.20 -11.60
CA GLY A 122 -6.28 11.07 -12.17
C GLY A 122 -5.54 10.25 -11.12
N MET A 123 -4.88 10.90 -10.14
CA MET A 123 -4.20 10.22 -9.04
C MET A 123 -5.17 9.50 -8.10
N HIS A 124 -6.28 10.14 -7.72
CA HIS A 124 -7.31 9.51 -6.88
C HIS A 124 -8.00 8.34 -7.59
N SER A 125 -8.25 8.48 -8.88
CA SER A 125 -8.80 7.42 -9.73
C SER A 125 -7.83 6.22 -9.80
N ARG A 126 -6.52 6.45 -9.98
CA ARG A 126 -5.50 5.41 -9.94
C ARG A 126 -5.50 4.65 -8.59
N ASN A 127 -5.75 5.35 -7.49
CA ASN A 127 -5.79 4.73 -6.16
C ASN A 127 -6.92 3.69 -6.01
N CYS A 128 -7.96 3.75 -6.83
CA CYS A 128 -9.01 2.72 -6.85
C CYS A 128 -8.47 1.35 -7.27
N HIS A 129 -7.55 1.32 -8.24
CA HIS A 129 -6.91 0.06 -8.67
C HIS A 129 -5.99 -0.53 -7.58
N GLN A 130 -5.39 0.30 -6.72
CA GLN A 130 -4.58 -0.21 -5.60
C GLN A 130 -5.40 -1.04 -4.62
N VAL A 131 -6.69 -0.75 -4.50
CA VAL A 131 -7.63 -1.41 -3.57
C VAL A 131 -8.45 -2.49 -4.24
N LEU A 132 -8.89 -2.27 -5.47
CA LEU A 132 -9.84 -3.14 -6.18
C LEU A 132 -9.21 -3.98 -7.29
N GLY A 133 -7.90 -3.86 -7.53
CA GLY A 133 -7.21 -4.55 -8.62
C GLY A 133 -7.37 -3.85 -9.96
N TYR A 134 -6.72 -4.43 -10.98
CA TYR A 134 -6.67 -3.86 -12.33
C TYR A 134 -8.04 -3.79 -13.01
N ASP A 135 -8.86 -4.78 -12.76
CA ASP A 135 -10.23 -4.97 -13.30
C ASP A 135 -11.34 -4.36 -12.42
N LEU A 136 -10.99 -3.81 -11.26
CA LEU A 136 -11.89 -3.33 -10.21
C LEU A 136 -12.80 -4.42 -9.59
N GLN A 137 -12.54 -5.69 -9.89
CA GLN A 137 -13.31 -6.85 -9.42
C GLN A 137 -12.48 -7.79 -8.54
N SER A 138 -11.18 -7.51 -8.42
CA SER A 138 -10.23 -8.31 -7.66
C SER A 138 -9.70 -7.51 -6.45
N PRO A 139 -10.54 -7.27 -5.42
CA PRO A 139 -10.13 -6.47 -4.27
C PRO A 139 -8.98 -7.11 -3.50
N VAL A 140 -8.20 -6.28 -2.81
CA VAL A 140 -7.17 -6.74 -1.89
C VAL A 140 -7.79 -7.33 -0.62
N ASP A 141 -7.08 -8.22 0.05
CA ASP A 141 -7.51 -8.82 1.33
C ASP A 141 -7.43 -7.83 2.49
N ALA A 142 -6.53 -6.85 2.39
CA ALA A 142 -6.38 -5.77 3.36
C ALA A 142 -5.59 -4.59 2.79
N VAL A 143 -5.63 -3.47 3.51
CA VAL A 143 -4.75 -2.32 3.31
C VAL A 143 -3.85 -2.18 4.54
N ILE A 144 -2.54 -2.14 4.36
CA ILE A 144 -1.59 -1.70 5.38
C ILE A 144 -1.08 -0.32 4.97
N THR A 145 -1.24 0.63 5.85
CA THR A 145 -0.93 2.04 5.58
C THR A 145 -0.12 2.65 6.71
N TRP A 146 0.49 3.78 6.42
CA TRP A 146 0.98 4.72 7.41
C TRP A 146 0.47 6.12 7.07
N THR A 147 -0.19 6.75 8.03
CA THR A 147 -0.58 8.15 7.96
C THR A 147 -0.31 8.82 9.31
N PRO A 148 0.00 10.13 9.36
CA PRO A 148 0.28 10.80 10.63
C PRO A 148 -0.87 10.62 11.63
N ASN A 149 -0.53 10.14 12.83
CA ASN A 149 -1.48 9.89 13.93
C ASN A 149 -2.67 8.96 13.56
N GLY A 150 -2.54 8.14 12.51
CA GLY A 150 -3.61 7.28 12.04
C GLY A 150 -4.73 7.99 11.27
N ASN A 151 -4.60 9.27 10.97
CA ASN A 151 -5.65 10.09 10.35
C ASN A 151 -5.84 9.76 8.87
N ILE A 152 -7.10 9.71 8.42
CA ILE A 152 -7.45 9.51 7.00
C ILE A 152 -7.41 10.87 6.29
N GLN A 153 -6.22 11.25 5.80
CA GLN A 153 -5.98 12.54 5.14
C GLN A 153 -5.03 12.43 3.94
N GLY A 154 -4.93 13.52 3.17
CA GLY A 154 -4.01 13.62 2.03
C GLY A 154 -4.39 12.71 0.85
N GLY A 155 -3.46 12.48 -0.06
CA GLY A 155 -3.66 11.72 -1.29
C GLY A 155 -4.07 10.27 -1.08
N THR A 156 -3.65 9.65 0.02
CA THR A 156 -3.97 8.26 0.39
C THR A 156 -5.42 8.09 0.85
N SER A 157 -6.07 9.17 1.30
CA SER A 157 -7.39 9.12 1.93
C SER A 157 -8.47 8.50 1.04
N THR A 158 -8.41 8.69 -0.28
CA THR A 158 -9.38 8.10 -1.23
C THR A 158 -9.31 6.57 -1.20
N ALA A 159 -8.10 6.00 -1.25
CA ALA A 159 -7.91 4.56 -1.17
C ALA A 159 -8.40 4.00 0.18
N LEU A 160 -8.07 4.67 1.30
CA LEU A 160 -8.51 4.24 2.63
C LEU A 160 -10.04 4.30 2.79
N ARG A 161 -10.67 5.39 2.34
CA ARG A 161 -12.13 5.53 2.38
C ARG A 161 -12.84 4.50 1.49
N LEU A 162 -12.26 4.21 0.31
CA LEU A 162 -12.78 3.18 -0.58
C LEU A 162 -12.67 1.79 0.06
N ALA A 163 -11.53 1.46 0.66
CA ALA A 163 -11.34 0.20 1.37
C ALA A 163 -12.37 0.04 2.49
N ILE A 164 -12.54 1.06 3.35
CA ILE A 164 -13.52 1.06 4.44
C ILE A 164 -14.95 0.89 3.88
N LYS A 165 -15.32 1.64 2.84
CA LYS A 165 -16.64 1.54 2.19
C LYS A 165 -16.91 0.14 1.64
N LYS A 166 -15.85 -0.56 1.22
CA LYS A 166 -15.93 -1.93 0.68
C LYS A 166 -15.77 -3.03 1.75
N GLY A 167 -15.66 -2.66 3.03
CA GLY A 167 -15.46 -3.62 4.13
C GLY A 167 -14.08 -4.30 4.13
N ILE A 168 -13.09 -3.71 3.44
CA ILE A 168 -11.72 -4.22 3.41
C ILE A 168 -10.99 -3.73 4.66
N PRO A 169 -10.36 -4.62 5.46
CA PRO A 169 -9.62 -4.24 6.65
C PRO A 169 -8.49 -3.23 6.34
N VAL A 170 -8.37 -2.20 7.20
CA VAL A 170 -7.32 -1.17 7.09
C VAL A 170 -6.48 -1.18 8.37
N PHE A 171 -5.19 -1.45 8.24
CA PHE A 171 -4.21 -1.47 9.32
C PHE A 171 -3.28 -0.27 9.18
N ASN A 172 -3.38 0.69 10.11
CA ASN A 172 -2.60 1.92 10.04
C ASN A 172 -1.44 1.90 11.06
N LEU A 173 -0.21 1.83 10.56
CA LEU A 173 1.01 1.82 11.36
C LEU A 173 1.41 3.21 11.91
N GLY A 174 0.68 4.27 11.54
CA GLY A 174 0.88 5.62 12.06
C GLY A 174 0.14 5.90 13.38
N VAL A 175 -0.60 4.94 13.92
CA VAL A 175 -1.23 5.08 15.25
C VAL A 175 -0.23 4.95 16.38
N TYR A 176 -0.59 5.41 17.58
CA TYR A 176 0.26 5.34 18.77
C TYR A 176 0.56 3.88 19.18
N ASP A 177 -0.48 3.05 19.32
CA ASP A 177 -0.33 1.63 19.68
C ASP A 177 -0.16 0.74 18.45
N LYS A 178 1.07 0.64 18.00
CA LYS A 178 1.44 -0.19 16.84
C LYS A 178 1.38 -1.69 17.16
N THR A 179 1.47 -2.07 18.42
CA THR A 179 1.47 -3.47 18.84
C THR A 179 0.15 -4.15 18.50
N MET A 180 -0.96 -3.46 18.77
CA MET A 180 -2.30 -3.95 18.41
C MET A 180 -2.47 -4.09 16.90
N VAL A 181 -2.00 -3.10 16.12
CA VAL A 181 -2.08 -3.16 14.65
C VAL A 181 -1.29 -4.34 14.10
N LEU A 182 -0.10 -4.58 14.63
CA LEU A 182 0.75 -5.70 14.20
C LEU A 182 0.16 -7.06 14.62
N ALA A 183 -0.48 -7.13 15.78
CA ALA A 183 -1.21 -8.33 16.20
C ALA A 183 -2.38 -8.62 15.25
N ALA A 184 -3.15 -7.60 14.85
CA ALA A 184 -4.26 -7.75 13.91
C ALA A 184 -3.79 -8.15 12.49
N ILE A 185 -2.67 -7.59 12.01
CA ILE A 185 -2.05 -8.05 10.74
C ILE A 185 -1.67 -9.53 10.83
N LYS A 186 -1.07 -9.94 11.95
CA LYS A 186 -0.68 -11.34 12.18
C LYS A 186 -1.89 -12.26 12.20
N GLU A 187 -2.96 -11.87 12.86
CA GLU A 187 -4.22 -12.63 12.88
C GLU A 187 -4.79 -12.80 11.46
N LEU A 188 -4.81 -11.73 10.65
CA LEU A 188 -5.20 -11.82 9.24
C LEU A 188 -4.36 -12.85 8.48
N LEU A 189 -3.04 -12.83 8.64
CA LEU A 189 -2.13 -13.76 7.95
C LEU A 189 -2.36 -15.21 8.40
N LEU A 190 -2.70 -15.44 9.67
CA LEU A 190 -3.11 -16.75 10.20
C LEU A 190 -4.43 -17.21 9.58
N LEU A 191 -5.45 -16.36 9.59
CA LEU A 191 -6.77 -16.68 9.04
C LEU A 191 -6.72 -16.97 7.53
N LYS A 192 -5.81 -16.33 6.81
CA LYS A 192 -5.58 -16.56 5.37
C LYS A 192 -4.62 -17.72 5.08
N GLY A 193 -4.13 -18.44 6.09
CA GLY A 193 -3.21 -19.57 5.92
C GLY A 193 -1.82 -19.21 5.41
N VAL A 194 -1.42 -17.96 5.50
CA VAL A 194 -0.07 -17.49 5.10
C VAL A 194 0.99 -17.90 6.12
N ILE A 195 0.62 -17.90 7.40
CA ILE A 195 1.43 -18.40 8.51
C ILE A 195 0.64 -19.44 9.30
N HIS A 196 1.36 -20.46 9.80
CA HIS A 196 0.71 -21.61 10.48
C HIS A 196 0.81 -21.55 12.02
N SER A 197 1.57 -20.61 12.56
CA SER A 197 1.67 -20.41 14.00
C SER A 197 1.95 -18.97 14.37
N ALA A 198 1.56 -18.61 15.59
CA ALA A 198 1.83 -17.30 16.16
C ALA A 198 3.33 -17.01 16.34
N LYS A 199 4.21 -18.00 16.31
CA LYS A 199 5.68 -17.87 16.41
C LYS A 199 6.34 -17.47 15.08
N ALA A 200 5.64 -17.51 13.95
CA ALA A 200 6.21 -17.29 12.62
C ALA A 200 6.62 -15.83 12.31
N LEU A 201 6.18 -14.86 13.11
CA LEU A 201 6.69 -13.50 13.05
C LEU A 201 7.64 -13.28 14.24
N PRO A 202 8.89 -12.80 14.02
CA PRO A 202 9.78 -12.46 15.12
C PRO A 202 9.10 -11.42 16.02
N PRO A 203 9.35 -11.48 17.33
CA PRO A 203 8.83 -10.45 18.23
C PRO A 203 9.38 -9.09 17.80
N ILE A 204 8.50 -8.10 17.72
CA ILE A 204 8.80 -6.74 17.29
C ILE A 204 9.69 -6.00 18.30
N TYR A 205 10.05 -6.66 19.41
CA TYR A 205 10.84 -6.12 20.52
C TYR A 205 12.35 -5.95 20.23
N CYS A 206 12.86 -6.30 19.06
CA CYS A 206 14.25 -6.07 18.68
C CYS A 206 14.46 -4.73 17.94
N LEU A 207 13.90 -3.64 18.47
CA LEU A 207 14.29 -2.27 18.11
C LEU A 207 15.05 -1.66 19.30
N ARG A 208 16.27 -2.17 19.59
CA ARG A 208 17.30 -1.42 20.29
C ARG A 208 18.30 -0.89 19.28
#